data_8175acfd9603e976fde5cadf7ecfe685
#
_entry.id   8175acfd9603e976fde5cadf7ecfe685
#
_cell.length_a   1.000
_cell.length_b   1.000
_cell.length_c   1.000
_cell.angle_alpha   90.00
_cell.angle_beta   90.00
_cell.angle_gamma   90.00
#
_symmetry.space_group_name_H-M   'P 1'
#
loop_
_entity.id
_entity.type
_entity.pdbx_description
1 polymer ?
#
loop_
_entity_poly.entity_id
_entity_poly.type
_entity_poly.pdbx_seq_one_letter_code
_entity_poly.pdbx_strand_id
1 'polypeptide(L)'
;VIDQALFRILQFFDVDRVYIGTFDEQTHTVDFTNEVTCDGIISMREDLLRQLPQDEIPWWYDSIKKGMDIVIHDVSKMPEEAKSEQHLLILQEVSSLLVIPIFKQGKPSGFIGFDSVKKKRNWSALDIENLHMLADILSIAIERGEVQGLVEHTAMQVMKSETKFKIIFDKMPWGAELYDENGVLVDINQADLDIFGVTREQAVGLNMFENPNIPKYVNQSLKNGKDIFFPLNYDFKVASQNGYYDSHHDSKTKHLLVKGVTLKDSLDNIFGYIYIVFDD
;
A
#
# COMPACT_ATOMS: atom_id res chain seq x y z
N VAL A 1 9.06 18.34 4.98
CA VAL A 1 10.40 17.80 4.65
C VAL A 1 10.85 18.31 3.29
N ILE A 2 10.05 18.18 2.23
CA ILE A 2 10.42 18.62 0.86
C ILE A 2 10.70 20.12 0.83
N ASP A 3 9.81 20.96 1.34
CA ASP A 3 9.99 22.41 1.31
C ASP A 3 11.26 22.88 2.05
N GLN A 4 11.65 22.20 3.14
CA GLN A 4 12.91 22.48 3.83
C GLN A 4 14.14 22.13 2.97
N ALA A 5 14.04 21.05 2.18
CA ALA A 5 15.10 20.69 1.24
C ALA A 5 15.19 21.70 0.10
N LEU A 6 14.05 22.09 -0.48
CA LEU A 6 13.99 23.12 -1.52
C LEU A 6 14.53 24.47 -1.03
N PHE A 7 14.24 24.84 0.22
CA PHE A 7 14.78 26.08 0.80
C PHE A 7 16.31 26.07 0.90
N ARG A 8 16.92 24.94 1.28
CA ARG A 8 18.39 24.80 1.28
C ARG A 8 18.98 24.84 -0.12
N ILE A 9 18.29 24.24 -1.09
CA ILE A 9 18.66 24.28 -2.51
C ILE A 9 18.62 25.72 -3.02
N LEU A 10 17.55 26.46 -2.74
CA LEU A 10 17.38 27.85 -3.08
C LEU A 10 18.57 28.69 -2.59
N GLN A 11 18.96 28.53 -1.32
CA GLN A 11 20.09 29.24 -0.74
C GLN A 11 21.43 28.82 -1.35
N PHE A 12 21.64 27.53 -1.62
CA PHE A 12 22.91 27.04 -2.18
C PHE A 12 23.16 27.51 -3.60
N PHE A 13 22.11 27.57 -4.43
CA PHE A 13 22.20 27.98 -5.83
C PHE A 13 22.05 29.51 -6.02
N ASP A 14 21.74 30.26 -4.97
CA ASP A 14 21.48 31.69 -5.03
C ASP A 14 20.45 32.03 -6.13
N VAL A 15 19.34 31.37 -6.09
CA VAL A 15 18.18 31.57 -6.99
C VAL A 15 17.00 32.16 -6.23
N ASP A 16 16.08 32.78 -6.95
CA ASP A 16 14.96 33.50 -6.33
C ASP A 16 13.75 32.60 -6.04
N ARG A 17 13.57 31.50 -6.81
CA ARG A 17 12.50 30.53 -6.66
C ARG A 17 12.98 29.13 -7.04
N VAL A 18 12.51 28.11 -6.28
CA VAL A 18 12.68 26.69 -6.59
C VAL A 18 11.31 26.02 -6.49
N TYR A 19 10.98 25.19 -7.46
CA TYR A 19 9.69 24.53 -7.50
C TYR A 19 9.77 23.11 -8.07
N ILE A 20 8.76 22.29 -7.74
CA ILE A 20 8.53 20.98 -8.32
C ILE A 20 7.14 21.01 -8.97
N GLY A 21 7.08 20.59 -10.22
CA GLY A 21 5.84 20.36 -10.95
C GLY A 21 5.65 18.89 -11.30
N THR A 22 4.41 18.41 -11.28
CA THR A 22 4.03 17.05 -11.63
C THR A 22 2.96 17.05 -12.71
N PHE A 23 2.93 16.02 -13.54
CA PHE A 23 1.92 15.85 -14.57
C PHE A 23 0.80 14.94 -14.06
N ASP A 24 -0.45 15.38 -14.20
CA ASP A 24 -1.63 14.55 -14.05
C ASP A 24 -2.19 14.20 -15.44
N GLU A 25 -1.99 12.96 -15.85
CA GLU A 25 -2.46 12.46 -17.16
C GLU A 25 -3.97 12.26 -17.20
N GLN A 26 -4.65 12.14 -16.06
CA GLN A 26 -6.09 11.93 -16.02
C GLN A 26 -6.84 13.24 -16.19
N THR A 27 -6.34 14.30 -15.58
CA THR A 27 -6.94 15.64 -15.64
C THR A 27 -6.34 16.50 -16.75
N HIS A 28 -5.29 16.04 -17.42
CA HIS A 28 -4.51 16.82 -18.39
C HIS A 28 -4.00 18.15 -17.83
N THR A 29 -3.50 18.12 -16.58
CA THR A 29 -2.98 19.29 -15.90
C THR A 29 -1.55 19.12 -15.44
N VAL A 30 -0.91 20.25 -15.19
CA VAL A 30 0.38 20.34 -14.51
C VAL A 30 0.13 20.99 -13.15
N ASP A 31 0.55 20.33 -12.08
CA ASP A 31 0.42 20.87 -10.73
C ASP A 31 1.79 21.18 -10.15
N PHE A 32 2.00 22.42 -9.74
CA PHE A 32 3.22 22.85 -9.04
C PHE A 32 3.06 22.47 -7.56
N THR A 33 3.44 21.26 -7.23
CA THR A 33 3.20 20.64 -5.92
C THR A 33 3.94 21.31 -4.78
N ASN A 34 5.16 21.82 -5.05
CA ASN A 34 6.00 22.51 -4.08
C ASN A 34 6.63 23.76 -4.71
N GLU A 35 6.68 24.82 -3.97
CA GLU A 35 7.36 26.07 -4.35
C GLU A 35 7.95 26.72 -3.10
N VAL A 36 9.20 27.18 -3.21
CA VAL A 36 9.90 27.97 -2.20
C VAL A 36 10.50 29.19 -2.86
N THR A 37 10.31 30.36 -2.26
CA THR A 37 10.79 31.64 -2.76
C THR A 37 11.73 32.30 -1.75
N CYS A 38 12.64 33.15 -2.23
CA CYS A 38 13.44 34.02 -1.38
C CYS A 38 12.63 35.23 -0.90
N ASP A 39 13.14 35.92 0.11
CA ASP A 39 12.48 37.12 0.66
C ASP A 39 12.20 38.17 -0.43
N GLY A 40 10.96 38.66 -0.46
CA GLY A 40 10.48 39.67 -1.39
C GLY A 40 9.99 39.10 -2.74
N ILE A 41 10.00 37.79 -2.96
CA ILE A 41 9.38 37.14 -4.12
C ILE A 41 8.06 36.51 -3.72
N ILE A 42 7.00 36.83 -4.44
CA ILE A 42 5.67 36.31 -4.20
C ILE A 42 5.54 34.90 -4.82
N SER A 43 5.00 33.95 -4.07
CA SER A 43 4.62 32.64 -4.60
C SER A 43 3.41 32.79 -5.53
N MET A 44 3.49 32.19 -6.70
CA MET A 44 2.39 32.17 -7.68
C MET A 44 1.66 30.82 -7.73
N ARG A 45 2.07 29.89 -6.87
CA ARG A 45 1.57 28.52 -6.87
C ARG A 45 0.06 28.43 -6.71
N GLU A 46 -0.50 29.11 -5.73
CA GLU A 46 -1.94 29.01 -5.42
C GLU A 46 -2.83 29.75 -6.43
N ASP A 47 -2.29 30.84 -7.00
CA ASP A 47 -3.09 31.74 -7.85
C ASP A 47 -3.04 31.37 -9.34
N LEU A 48 -1.90 30.86 -9.85
CA LEU A 48 -1.65 30.67 -11.28
C LEU A 48 -1.20 29.28 -11.68
N LEU A 49 -0.54 28.53 -10.78
CA LEU A 49 0.21 27.34 -11.14
C LEU A 49 -0.39 26.05 -10.59
N ARG A 50 -1.55 26.12 -9.95
CA ARG A 50 -2.24 24.94 -9.45
C ARG A 50 -3.20 24.41 -10.49
N GLN A 51 -3.06 23.11 -10.83
CA GLN A 51 -3.87 22.44 -11.87
C GLN A 51 -3.87 23.20 -13.20
N LEU A 52 -2.71 23.71 -13.61
CA LEU A 52 -2.54 24.44 -14.87
C LEU A 52 -2.83 23.51 -16.03
N PRO A 53 -3.79 23.83 -16.96
CA PRO A 53 -4.03 23.03 -18.16
C PRO A 53 -2.78 22.87 -19.01
N GLN A 54 -2.51 21.67 -19.53
CA GLN A 54 -1.33 21.37 -20.33
C GLN A 54 -1.28 22.19 -21.65
N ASP A 55 -2.44 22.55 -22.18
CA ASP A 55 -2.58 23.35 -23.39
C ASP A 55 -2.27 24.85 -23.18
N GLU A 56 -2.14 25.32 -21.94
CA GLU A 56 -1.62 26.66 -21.63
C GLU A 56 -0.09 26.73 -21.66
N ILE A 57 0.59 25.59 -21.55
CA ILE A 57 2.07 25.50 -21.58
C ILE A 57 2.55 24.37 -22.52
N PRO A 58 2.14 24.34 -23.78
CA PRO A 58 2.35 23.21 -24.69
C PRO A 58 3.82 22.95 -24.98
N TRP A 59 4.60 24.03 -25.23
CA TRP A 59 6.03 23.92 -25.51
C TRP A 59 6.82 23.36 -24.33
N TRP A 60 6.49 23.80 -23.10
CA TRP A 60 7.08 23.32 -21.85
C TRP A 60 6.74 21.85 -21.62
N TYR A 61 5.46 21.55 -21.68
CA TYR A 61 4.97 20.19 -21.50
C TYR A 61 5.64 19.20 -22.46
N ASP A 62 5.67 19.53 -23.76
CA ASP A 62 6.28 18.71 -24.79
C ASP A 62 7.79 18.53 -24.59
N SER A 63 8.50 19.58 -24.17
CA SER A 63 9.93 19.52 -23.90
C SER A 63 10.26 18.58 -22.76
N ILE A 64 9.58 18.73 -21.65
CA ILE A 64 9.78 17.87 -20.46
C ILE A 64 9.36 16.42 -20.75
N LYS A 65 8.25 16.19 -21.45
CA LYS A 65 7.81 14.84 -21.85
C LYS A 65 8.79 14.12 -22.77
N LYS A 66 9.56 14.85 -23.54
CA LYS A 66 10.68 14.29 -24.34
C LYS A 66 11.96 14.10 -23.53
N GLY A 67 11.96 14.43 -22.24
CA GLY A 67 13.13 14.36 -21.37
C GLY A 67 14.15 15.46 -21.64
N MET A 68 13.74 16.60 -22.23
CA MET A 68 14.62 17.71 -22.55
C MET A 68 14.62 18.74 -21.44
N ASP A 69 15.81 19.28 -21.16
CA ASP A 69 15.96 20.42 -20.25
C ASP A 69 15.42 21.70 -20.90
N ILE A 70 14.88 22.58 -20.07
CA ILE A 70 14.49 23.93 -20.46
C ILE A 70 15.50 24.90 -19.85
N VAL A 71 16.35 25.51 -20.70
CA VAL A 71 17.40 26.43 -20.28
C VAL A 71 17.15 27.78 -20.92
N ILE A 72 16.66 28.76 -20.16
CA ILE A 72 16.33 30.09 -20.61
C ILE A 72 17.19 31.11 -19.86
N HIS A 73 18.16 31.70 -20.55
CA HIS A 73 19.02 32.74 -20.00
C HIS A 73 18.36 34.12 -19.98
N ASP A 74 17.37 34.34 -20.84
CA ASP A 74 16.63 35.60 -20.98
C ASP A 74 15.22 35.31 -21.48
N VAL A 75 14.24 35.46 -20.60
CA VAL A 75 12.81 35.20 -20.91
C VAL A 75 12.33 36.08 -22.06
N SER A 76 12.86 37.32 -22.22
CA SER A 76 12.48 38.20 -23.33
C SER A 76 12.92 37.69 -24.71
N LYS A 77 13.76 36.64 -24.75
CA LYS A 77 14.33 36.06 -25.98
C LYS A 77 13.91 34.59 -26.19
N MET A 78 12.86 34.18 -25.56
CA MET A 78 12.31 32.82 -25.77
C MET A 78 11.90 32.60 -27.22
N PRO A 79 11.93 31.34 -27.69
CA PRO A 79 11.52 31.03 -29.06
C PRO A 79 10.01 31.31 -29.29
N GLU A 80 9.66 31.57 -30.55
CA GLU A 80 8.28 31.94 -30.92
C GLU A 80 7.26 30.87 -30.55
N GLU A 81 7.68 29.59 -30.55
CA GLU A 81 6.85 28.43 -30.16
C GLU A 81 6.49 28.43 -28.68
N ALA A 82 7.26 29.12 -27.82
CA ALA A 82 7.06 29.20 -26.37
C ALA A 82 6.39 30.53 -25.94
N LYS A 83 5.59 31.12 -26.79
CA LYS A 83 4.99 32.45 -26.55
C LYS A 83 3.97 32.47 -25.42
N SER A 84 3.22 31.40 -25.24
CA SER A 84 2.28 31.23 -24.11
C SER A 84 3.04 31.21 -22.78
N GLU A 85 4.07 30.41 -22.71
CA GLU A 85 4.91 30.26 -21.52
C GLU A 85 5.68 31.55 -21.23
N GLN A 86 6.19 32.22 -22.29
CA GLN A 86 6.82 33.53 -22.15
C GLN A 86 5.90 34.54 -21.47
N HIS A 87 4.61 34.56 -21.86
CA HIS A 87 3.63 35.47 -21.28
C HIS A 87 3.42 35.17 -19.80
N LEU A 88 3.26 33.90 -19.43
CA LEU A 88 3.12 33.47 -18.05
C LEU A 88 4.34 33.80 -17.19
N LEU A 89 5.55 33.63 -17.75
CA LEU A 89 6.81 33.95 -17.06
C LEU A 89 7.00 35.45 -16.83
N ILE A 90 6.57 36.26 -17.80
CA ILE A 90 6.59 37.74 -17.66
C ILE A 90 5.63 38.19 -16.57
N LEU A 91 4.42 37.60 -16.46
CA LEU A 91 3.47 37.88 -15.38
C LEU A 91 4.04 37.54 -14.01
N GLN A 92 4.93 36.55 -13.94
CA GLN A 92 5.63 36.13 -12.73
C GLN A 92 6.95 36.86 -12.50
N GLU A 93 7.27 37.89 -13.32
CA GLU A 93 8.51 38.66 -13.30
C GLU A 93 9.79 37.83 -13.46
N VAL A 94 9.69 36.62 -14.04
CA VAL A 94 10.84 35.74 -14.24
C VAL A 94 11.77 36.32 -15.33
N SER A 95 13.05 36.47 -15.02
CA SER A 95 14.06 36.99 -15.95
C SER A 95 14.82 35.87 -16.67
N SER A 96 15.09 34.76 -15.98
CA SER A 96 15.76 33.57 -16.53
C SER A 96 15.36 32.33 -15.72
N LEU A 97 15.37 31.14 -16.33
CA LEU A 97 14.99 29.89 -15.66
C LEU A 97 15.79 28.69 -16.17
N LEU A 98 15.87 27.67 -15.33
CA LEU A 98 16.41 26.37 -15.64
C LEU A 98 15.45 25.29 -15.09
N VAL A 99 15.00 24.38 -15.96
CA VAL A 99 14.09 23.32 -15.58
C VAL A 99 14.60 21.97 -16.08
N ILE A 100 14.60 20.99 -15.19
CA ILE A 100 15.09 19.64 -15.45
C ILE A 100 13.94 18.64 -15.22
N PRO A 101 13.75 17.66 -16.13
CA PRO A 101 12.76 16.61 -15.95
C PRO A 101 13.04 15.74 -14.72
N ILE A 102 11.98 15.36 -14.03
CA ILE A 102 11.97 14.30 -13.01
C ILE A 102 11.39 13.04 -13.63
N PHE A 103 12.08 11.91 -13.44
CA PHE A 103 11.67 10.63 -14.00
C PHE A 103 11.07 9.73 -12.95
N LYS A 104 10.07 8.95 -13.37
CA LYS A 104 9.49 7.86 -12.59
C LYS A 104 9.41 6.62 -13.48
N GLN A 105 10.04 5.53 -13.05
CA GLN A 105 10.12 4.28 -13.84
C GLN A 105 10.62 4.54 -15.28
N GLY A 106 11.59 5.40 -15.43
CA GLY A 106 12.20 5.76 -16.72
C GLY A 106 11.34 6.65 -17.63
N LYS A 107 10.22 7.19 -17.16
CA LYS A 107 9.36 8.13 -17.91
C LYS A 107 9.33 9.50 -17.21
N PRO A 108 9.36 10.61 -17.96
CA PRO A 108 9.18 11.93 -17.38
C PRO A 108 7.81 12.04 -16.69
N SER A 109 7.81 12.31 -15.40
CA SER A 109 6.60 12.42 -14.56
C SER A 109 6.38 13.82 -14.00
N GLY A 110 7.36 14.67 -14.13
CA GLY A 110 7.35 16.03 -13.62
C GLY A 110 8.67 16.73 -13.89
N PHE A 111 8.95 17.78 -13.16
CA PHE A 111 10.16 18.57 -13.29
C PHE A 111 10.52 19.29 -11.99
N ILE A 112 11.79 19.67 -11.85
CA ILE A 112 12.28 20.65 -10.88
C ILE A 112 12.77 21.88 -11.65
N GLY A 113 12.45 23.08 -11.14
CA GLY A 113 12.85 24.31 -11.77
C GLY A 113 13.45 25.32 -10.81
N PHE A 114 14.33 26.15 -11.37
CA PHE A 114 14.94 27.32 -10.76
C PHE A 114 14.58 28.58 -11.54
N ASP A 115 14.06 29.59 -10.86
CA ASP A 115 13.86 30.91 -11.46
C ASP A 115 14.77 31.95 -10.83
N SER A 116 15.25 32.83 -11.69
CA SER A 116 15.90 34.08 -11.30
C SER A 116 14.99 35.23 -11.71
N VAL A 117 14.46 35.95 -10.73
CA VAL A 117 13.53 37.08 -10.87
C VAL A 117 14.26 38.39 -10.82
N LYS A 118 15.07 38.60 -9.77
CA LYS A 118 15.76 39.88 -9.48
C LYS A 118 16.82 40.25 -10.52
N LYS A 119 17.42 39.25 -11.18
CA LYS A 119 18.50 39.46 -12.16
C LYS A 119 18.47 38.40 -13.25
N LYS A 120 18.92 38.74 -14.46
CA LYS A 120 19.17 37.74 -15.48
C LYS A 120 20.37 36.88 -15.11
N ARG A 121 20.26 35.58 -15.32
CA ARG A 121 21.31 34.60 -15.02
C ARG A 121 21.65 33.79 -16.26
N ASN A 122 22.96 33.67 -16.53
CA ASN A 122 23.45 32.70 -17.50
C ASN A 122 23.70 31.36 -16.77
N TRP A 123 22.90 30.38 -17.07
CA TRP A 123 23.04 29.04 -16.51
C TRP A 123 24.28 28.37 -17.07
N SER A 124 25.22 28.01 -16.22
CA SER A 124 26.45 27.32 -16.63
C SER A 124 26.19 25.81 -16.80
N ALA A 125 27.09 25.11 -17.48
CA ALA A 125 27.04 23.65 -17.55
C ALA A 125 27.05 23.00 -16.16
N LEU A 126 27.76 23.58 -15.20
CA LEU A 126 27.81 23.12 -13.81
C LEU A 126 26.46 23.32 -13.10
N ASP A 127 25.73 24.41 -13.35
CA ASP A 127 24.38 24.61 -12.80
C ASP A 127 23.43 23.51 -13.29
N ILE A 128 23.50 23.20 -14.60
CA ILE A 128 22.67 22.18 -15.23
C ILE A 128 22.98 20.79 -14.66
N GLU A 129 24.28 20.42 -14.58
CA GLU A 129 24.74 19.15 -14.04
C GLU A 129 24.29 18.97 -12.56
N ASN A 130 24.48 20.00 -11.75
CA ASN A 130 24.06 19.97 -10.35
C ASN A 130 22.53 19.82 -10.20
N LEU A 131 21.73 20.48 -11.05
CA LEU A 131 20.28 20.35 -10.99
C LEU A 131 19.82 18.97 -11.45
N HIS A 132 20.51 18.36 -12.44
CA HIS A 132 20.27 16.96 -12.82
C HIS A 132 20.50 16.00 -11.64
N MET A 133 21.60 16.14 -10.90
CA MET A 133 21.84 15.32 -9.70
C MET A 133 20.72 15.49 -8.67
N LEU A 134 20.22 16.70 -8.48
CA LEU A 134 19.08 16.95 -7.57
C LEU A 134 17.79 16.31 -8.09
N ALA A 135 17.51 16.41 -9.38
CA ALA A 135 16.34 15.79 -10.01
C ALA A 135 16.38 14.26 -9.84
N ASP A 136 17.54 13.63 -10.00
CA ASP A 136 17.73 12.19 -9.79
C ASP A 136 17.49 11.80 -8.32
N ILE A 137 18.04 12.55 -7.37
CA ILE A 137 17.82 12.30 -5.93
C ILE A 137 16.33 12.46 -5.58
N LEU A 138 15.66 13.47 -6.10
CA LEU A 138 14.23 13.70 -5.89
C LEU A 138 13.39 12.59 -6.52
N SER A 139 13.73 12.13 -7.72
CA SER A 139 13.07 11.00 -8.39
C SER A 139 13.09 9.76 -7.51
N ILE A 140 14.26 9.39 -6.97
CA ILE A 140 14.43 8.27 -6.06
C ILE A 140 13.64 8.47 -4.76
N ALA A 141 13.64 9.68 -4.20
CA ALA A 141 12.94 9.98 -2.96
C ALA A 141 11.41 9.89 -3.12
N ILE A 142 10.87 10.38 -4.24
CA ILE A 142 9.45 10.31 -4.58
C ILE A 142 9.02 8.85 -4.76
N GLU A 143 9.76 8.07 -5.55
CA GLU A 143 9.46 6.64 -5.76
C GLU A 143 9.48 5.85 -4.46
N ARG A 144 10.46 6.08 -3.59
CA ARG A 144 10.52 5.43 -2.26
C ARG A 144 9.35 5.80 -1.38
N GLY A 145 8.96 7.08 -1.37
CA GLY A 145 7.82 7.55 -0.57
C GLY A 145 6.51 6.90 -0.98
N GLU A 146 6.27 6.73 -2.28
CA GLU A 146 5.07 6.06 -2.81
C GLU A 146 5.04 4.57 -2.46
N VAL A 147 6.16 3.86 -2.63
CA VAL A 147 6.28 2.43 -2.28
C VAL A 147 6.06 2.24 -0.78
N GLN A 148 6.66 3.07 0.06
CA GLN A 148 6.48 3.04 1.51
C GLN A 148 5.01 3.25 1.89
N GLY A 149 4.35 4.25 1.32
CA GLY A 149 2.93 4.53 1.56
C GLY A 149 2.02 3.37 1.15
N LEU A 150 2.31 2.71 0.01
CA LEU A 150 1.56 1.54 -0.45
C LEU A 150 1.74 0.35 0.51
N VAL A 151 2.97 0.09 0.96
CA VAL A 151 3.27 -0.98 1.93
C VAL A 151 2.53 -0.75 3.24
N GLU A 152 2.59 0.47 3.79
CA GLU A 152 1.90 0.82 5.04
C GLU A 152 0.38 0.69 4.90
N HIS A 153 -0.20 1.15 3.78
CA HIS A 153 -1.63 1.01 3.51
C HIS A 153 -2.04 -0.46 3.44
N THR A 154 -1.27 -1.28 2.69
CA THR A 154 -1.55 -2.72 2.54
C THR A 154 -1.44 -3.44 3.88
N ALA A 155 -0.39 -3.16 4.67
CA ALA A 155 -0.22 -3.74 6.00
C ALA A 155 -1.39 -3.39 6.94
N MET A 156 -1.86 -2.14 6.89
CA MET A 156 -3.03 -1.70 7.68
C MET A 156 -4.31 -2.43 7.25
N GLN A 157 -4.54 -2.65 5.95
CA GLN A 157 -5.70 -3.39 5.44
C GLN A 157 -5.66 -4.86 5.88
N VAL A 158 -4.50 -5.52 5.80
CA VAL A 158 -4.31 -6.90 6.28
C VAL A 158 -4.60 -6.98 7.77
N MET A 159 -3.99 -6.12 8.59
CA MET A 159 -4.22 -6.08 10.04
C MET A 159 -5.69 -5.85 10.41
N LYS A 160 -6.39 -4.97 9.68
CA LYS A 160 -7.82 -4.72 9.87
C LYS A 160 -8.66 -5.97 9.53
N SER A 161 -8.30 -6.67 8.46
CA SER A 161 -8.98 -7.92 8.04
C SER A 161 -8.78 -9.04 9.07
N GLU A 162 -7.54 -9.24 9.54
CA GLU A 162 -7.22 -10.22 10.58
C GLU A 162 -7.95 -9.93 11.90
N THR A 163 -7.95 -8.67 12.33
CA THR A 163 -8.67 -8.26 13.54
C THR A 163 -10.17 -8.52 13.40
N LYS A 164 -10.76 -8.18 12.26
CA LYS A 164 -12.18 -8.43 11.98
C LYS A 164 -12.50 -9.92 11.98
N PHE A 165 -11.66 -10.73 11.33
CA PHE A 165 -11.80 -12.19 11.34
C PHE A 165 -11.76 -12.73 12.77
N LYS A 166 -10.76 -12.33 13.57
CA LYS A 166 -10.61 -12.80 14.95
C LYS A 166 -11.83 -12.44 15.82
N ILE A 167 -12.34 -11.22 15.72
CA ILE A 167 -13.54 -10.82 16.46
C ILE A 167 -14.75 -11.66 16.05
N ILE A 168 -14.96 -11.88 14.75
CA ILE A 168 -16.09 -12.71 14.26
C ILE A 168 -15.92 -14.15 14.77
N PHE A 169 -14.73 -14.72 14.62
CA PHE A 169 -14.40 -16.08 15.02
C PHE A 169 -14.65 -16.29 16.53
N ASP A 170 -14.11 -15.39 17.38
CA ASP A 170 -14.27 -15.50 18.84
C ASP A 170 -15.69 -15.17 19.35
N LYS A 171 -16.49 -14.43 18.57
CA LYS A 171 -17.86 -14.05 18.95
C LYS A 171 -18.95 -14.95 18.33
N MET A 172 -18.56 -15.91 17.49
CA MET A 172 -19.52 -16.91 17.00
C MET A 172 -20.16 -17.66 18.17
N PRO A 173 -21.48 -17.86 18.14
CA PRO A 173 -22.17 -18.64 19.18
C PRO A 173 -21.96 -20.16 19.04
N TRP A 174 -21.37 -20.59 17.95
CA TRP A 174 -21.06 -22.00 17.66
C TRP A 174 -19.57 -22.24 17.84
N GLY A 175 -19.19 -23.47 18.18
CA GLY A 175 -17.79 -23.90 18.18
C GLY A 175 -17.20 -23.80 16.80
N ALA A 176 -15.96 -23.33 16.70
CA ALA A 176 -15.23 -23.25 15.47
C ALA A 176 -13.75 -23.61 15.68
N GLU A 177 -13.28 -24.55 14.88
CA GLU A 177 -11.92 -25.07 14.88
C GLU A 177 -11.31 -24.86 13.50
N LEU A 178 -10.10 -24.29 13.43
CA LEU A 178 -9.35 -24.06 12.21
C LEU A 178 -8.12 -24.96 12.17
N TYR A 179 -7.95 -25.69 11.08
CA TYR A 179 -6.88 -26.66 10.88
C TYR A 179 -6.04 -26.31 9.64
N ASP A 180 -4.76 -26.63 9.69
CA ASP A 180 -3.87 -26.54 8.53
C ASP A 180 -4.15 -27.66 7.50
N GLU A 181 -3.37 -27.69 6.42
CA GLU A 181 -3.47 -28.68 5.34
C GLU A 181 -3.18 -30.13 5.80
N ASN A 182 -2.48 -30.31 6.92
CA ASN A 182 -2.17 -31.62 7.51
C ASN A 182 -3.25 -32.06 8.53
N GLY A 183 -4.24 -31.21 8.79
CA GLY A 183 -5.29 -31.44 9.77
C GLY A 183 -4.87 -31.14 11.21
N VAL A 184 -3.81 -30.37 11.43
CA VAL A 184 -3.36 -29.91 12.74
C VAL A 184 -4.13 -28.66 13.12
N LEU A 185 -4.69 -28.64 14.33
CA LEU A 185 -5.46 -27.51 14.87
C LEU A 185 -4.56 -26.30 15.09
N VAL A 186 -4.84 -25.22 14.38
CA VAL A 186 -4.09 -23.95 14.46
C VAL A 186 -4.82 -22.89 15.27
N ASP A 187 -6.16 -22.90 15.26
CA ASP A 187 -6.95 -21.98 16.08
C ASP A 187 -8.32 -22.59 16.45
N ILE A 188 -8.88 -22.12 17.58
CA ILE A 188 -10.15 -22.59 18.14
C ILE A 188 -10.82 -21.41 18.85
N ASN A 189 -12.12 -21.23 18.66
CA ASN A 189 -12.84 -20.12 19.28
C ASN A 189 -13.31 -20.44 20.72
N GLN A 190 -13.76 -19.41 21.45
CA GLN A 190 -14.16 -19.57 22.84
C GLN A 190 -15.36 -20.51 22.99
N ALA A 191 -16.35 -20.46 22.09
CA ALA A 191 -17.51 -21.31 22.15
C ALA A 191 -17.15 -22.81 22.08
N ASP A 192 -16.15 -23.14 21.24
CA ASP A 192 -15.70 -24.53 21.12
C ASP A 192 -14.91 -24.98 22.35
N LEU A 193 -14.05 -24.13 22.91
CA LEU A 193 -13.38 -24.40 24.18
C LEU A 193 -14.36 -24.67 25.30
N ASP A 194 -15.50 -23.95 25.35
CA ASP A 194 -16.56 -24.13 26.35
C ASP A 194 -17.33 -25.44 26.09
N ILE A 195 -17.57 -25.81 24.82
CA ILE A 195 -18.23 -27.07 24.44
C ILE A 195 -17.43 -28.27 24.93
N PHE A 196 -16.11 -28.26 24.66
CA PHE A 196 -15.26 -29.42 25.00
C PHE A 196 -14.63 -29.35 26.39
N GLY A 197 -14.69 -28.20 27.07
CA GLY A 197 -14.11 -28.01 28.42
C GLY A 197 -12.59 -28.12 28.44
N VAL A 198 -11.93 -27.62 27.42
CA VAL A 198 -10.48 -27.64 27.24
C VAL A 198 -9.91 -26.22 27.15
N THR A 199 -8.62 -26.07 27.38
CA THR A 199 -7.95 -24.80 27.09
C THR A 199 -7.37 -24.79 25.68
N ARG A 200 -7.08 -23.59 25.15
CA ARG A 200 -6.45 -23.43 23.84
C ARG A 200 -5.10 -24.14 23.77
N GLU A 201 -4.32 -24.08 24.84
CA GLU A 201 -2.99 -24.72 24.94
C GLU A 201 -3.08 -26.25 24.89
N GLN A 202 -4.18 -26.82 25.36
CA GLN A 202 -4.42 -28.27 25.28
C GLN A 202 -4.91 -28.71 23.90
N ALA A 203 -5.64 -27.84 23.20
CA ALA A 203 -6.29 -28.18 21.93
C ALA A 203 -5.38 -27.90 20.71
N VAL A 204 -4.73 -26.72 20.67
CA VAL A 204 -3.87 -26.36 19.53
C VAL A 204 -2.71 -27.36 19.37
N GLY A 205 -2.50 -27.82 18.14
CA GLY A 205 -1.52 -28.83 17.80
C GLY A 205 -2.08 -30.25 17.69
N LEU A 206 -3.34 -30.50 18.12
CA LEU A 206 -3.99 -31.78 17.93
C LEU A 206 -4.34 -32.01 16.45
N ASN A 207 -4.25 -33.26 16.00
CA ASN A 207 -4.60 -33.60 14.62
C ASN A 207 -6.03 -34.15 14.53
N MET A 208 -6.89 -33.49 13.75
CA MET A 208 -8.30 -33.87 13.56
C MET A 208 -8.46 -35.28 13.01
N PHE A 209 -7.52 -35.78 12.19
CA PHE A 209 -7.57 -37.09 11.60
C PHE A 209 -7.22 -38.21 12.58
N GLU A 210 -6.64 -37.87 13.73
CA GLU A 210 -6.30 -38.79 14.82
C GLU A 210 -7.36 -38.81 15.94
N ASN A 211 -8.37 -37.92 15.83
CA ASN A 211 -9.45 -37.88 16.83
C ASN A 211 -10.25 -39.16 16.80
N PRO A 212 -10.27 -39.96 17.92
CA PRO A 212 -10.92 -41.26 17.94
C PRO A 212 -12.46 -41.20 17.84
N ASN A 213 -13.05 -40.03 18.09
CA ASN A 213 -14.50 -39.82 17.97
C ASN A 213 -14.93 -39.49 16.54
N ILE A 214 -14.02 -39.11 15.65
CA ILE A 214 -14.36 -38.73 14.27
C ILE A 214 -14.45 -39.99 13.39
N PRO A 215 -15.60 -40.26 12.73
CA PRO A 215 -15.73 -41.40 11.83
C PRO A 215 -14.78 -41.33 10.63
N LYS A 216 -14.22 -42.47 10.25
CA LYS A 216 -13.25 -42.55 9.15
C LYS A 216 -13.76 -42.00 7.82
N TYR A 217 -15.07 -42.11 7.54
CA TYR A 217 -15.66 -41.58 6.30
C TYR A 217 -15.65 -40.05 6.27
N VAL A 218 -15.69 -39.39 7.43
CA VAL A 218 -15.57 -37.93 7.54
C VAL A 218 -14.16 -37.51 7.11
N ASN A 219 -13.13 -38.11 7.69
CA ASN A 219 -11.74 -37.89 7.36
C ASN A 219 -11.46 -38.09 5.86
N GLN A 220 -12.05 -39.15 5.29
CA GLN A 220 -11.89 -39.47 3.86
C GLN A 220 -12.60 -38.42 2.97
N SER A 221 -13.78 -37.94 3.39
CA SER A 221 -14.50 -36.91 2.65
C SER A 221 -13.69 -35.61 2.57
N LEU A 222 -13.17 -35.12 3.71
CA LEU A 222 -12.40 -33.89 3.79
C LEU A 222 -11.07 -33.98 3.03
N LYS A 223 -10.34 -35.13 3.16
CA LYS A 223 -9.11 -35.35 2.38
C LYS A 223 -9.35 -35.38 0.87
N ASN A 224 -10.57 -35.73 0.43
CA ASN A 224 -10.99 -35.65 -0.97
C ASN A 224 -11.54 -34.28 -1.37
N GLY A 225 -11.40 -33.26 -0.52
CA GLY A 225 -11.82 -31.90 -0.79
C GLY A 225 -13.32 -31.68 -0.79
N LYS A 226 -14.08 -32.51 -0.05
CA LYS A 226 -15.55 -32.46 0.03
C LYS A 226 -16.00 -32.06 1.42
N ASP A 227 -16.83 -31.02 1.48
CA ASP A 227 -17.51 -30.64 2.71
C ASP A 227 -18.45 -31.75 3.19
N ILE A 228 -18.63 -31.82 4.48
CA ILE A 228 -19.47 -32.84 5.11
C ILE A 228 -20.24 -32.28 6.31
N PHE A 229 -21.45 -32.77 6.50
CA PHE A 229 -22.29 -32.45 7.65
C PHE A 229 -22.71 -33.75 8.30
N PHE A 230 -22.41 -33.90 9.61
CA PHE A 230 -22.63 -35.16 10.28
C PHE A 230 -22.97 -35.01 11.76
N PRO A 231 -23.81 -35.89 12.32
CA PRO A 231 -24.01 -35.98 13.77
C PRO A 231 -22.80 -36.64 14.41
N LEU A 232 -22.39 -36.14 15.56
CA LEU A 232 -21.25 -36.63 16.33
C LEU A 232 -21.67 -36.92 17.76
N ASN A 233 -21.57 -38.16 18.16
CA ASN A 233 -21.69 -38.56 19.57
C ASN A 233 -20.27 -38.54 20.15
N TYR A 234 -19.90 -37.42 20.78
CA TYR A 234 -18.57 -37.22 21.30
C TYR A 234 -18.44 -37.81 22.70
N ASP A 235 -17.59 -38.85 22.84
CA ASP A 235 -17.30 -39.52 24.10
C ASP A 235 -15.95 -39.04 24.65
N PHE A 236 -15.98 -38.23 25.70
CA PHE A 236 -14.80 -37.67 26.34
C PHE A 236 -13.86 -38.73 26.91
N LYS A 237 -14.41 -39.84 27.39
CA LYS A 237 -13.62 -40.98 27.90
C LYS A 237 -12.83 -41.66 26.78
N VAL A 238 -13.39 -41.76 25.59
CA VAL A 238 -12.70 -42.29 24.41
C VAL A 238 -11.54 -41.37 24.01
N ALA A 239 -11.73 -40.05 24.02
CA ALA A 239 -10.69 -39.09 23.74
C ALA A 239 -9.52 -39.20 24.76
N SER A 240 -9.82 -39.20 26.07
CA SER A 240 -8.81 -39.30 27.12
C SER A 240 -8.06 -40.64 27.09
N GLN A 241 -8.78 -41.76 26.97
CA GLN A 241 -8.16 -43.10 26.91
C GLN A 241 -7.22 -43.30 25.71
N ASN A 242 -7.43 -42.56 24.61
CA ASN A 242 -6.57 -42.58 23.43
C ASN A 242 -5.50 -41.46 23.46
N GLY A 243 -5.40 -40.73 24.58
CA GLY A 243 -4.39 -39.66 24.72
C GLY A 243 -4.61 -38.47 23.81
N TYR A 244 -5.86 -38.26 23.33
CA TYR A 244 -6.13 -37.13 22.44
C TYR A 244 -6.12 -35.81 23.23
N TYR A 245 -6.86 -35.74 24.35
CA TYR A 245 -6.73 -34.71 25.39
C TYR A 245 -7.49 -35.13 26.66
N ASP A 246 -7.14 -34.53 27.79
CA ASP A 246 -7.89 -34.67 29.05
C ASP A 246 -8.82 -33.48 29.23
N SER A 247 -10.11 -33.73 29.37
CA SER A 247 -11.12 -32.71 29.64
C SER A 247 -11.64 -32.80 31.07
N HIS A 248 -12.16 -31.70 31.59
CA HIS A 248 -12.85 -31.71 32.90
C HIS A 248 -14.23 -32.41 32.87
N HIS A 249 -14.63 -33.00 31.74
CA HIS A 249 -15.91 -33.68 31.53
C HIS A 249 -15.81 -35.20 31.64
N ASP A 250 -15.08 -35.72 32.60
CA ASP A 250 -14.59 -37.11 32.77
C ASP A 250 -15.60 -38.30 32.58
N SER A 251 -16.86 -38.07 32.25
CA SER A 251 -17.81 -39.17 32.06
C SER A 251 -19.06 -38.84 31.22
N LYS A 252 -19.01 -37.80 30.40
CA LYS A 252 -20.18 -37.37 29.61
C LYS A 252 -19.97 -37.63 28.13
N THR A 253 -21.07 -38.05 27.46
CA THR A 253 -21.17 -38.01 26.00
C THR A 253 -21.94 -36.77 25.62
N LYS A 254 -21.48 -36.03 24.62
CA LYS A 254 -22.22 -34.91 24.00
C LYS A 254 -22.74 -35.32 22.63
N HIS A 255 -23.95 -34.87 22.33
CA HIS A 255 -24.56 -35.02 21.01
C HIS A 255 -24.35 -33.70 20.26
N LEU A 256 -23.53 -33.73 19.26
CA LEU A 256 -23.11 -32.57 18.50
C LEU A 256 -23.51 -32.72 17.04
N LEU A 257 -23.69 -31.60 16.37
CA LEU A 257 -23.85 -31.57 14.94
C LEU A 257 -22.63 -30.82 14.35
N VAL A 258 -21.89 -31.45 13.46
CA VAL A 258 -20.62 -30.89 12.96
C VAL A 258 -20.66 -30.68 11.47
N LYS A 259 -20.25 -29.51 11.02
CA LYS A 259 -19.99 -29.22 9.62
C LYS A 259 -18.48 -29.13 9.39
N GLY A 260 -17.93 -30.07 8.62
CA GLY A 260 -16.56 -30.05 8.15
C GLY A 260 -16.49 -29.36 6.77
N VAL A 261 -15.62 -28.39 6.64
CA VAL A 261 -15.40 -27.62 5.42
C VAL A 261 -13.95 -27.73 5.02
N THR A 262 -13.70 -27.95 3.73
CA THR A 262 -12.35 -27.98 3.16
C THR A 262 -12.02 -26.61 2.57
N LEU A 263 -10.93 -26.00 3.04
CA LEU A 263 -10.45 -24.72 2.54
C LEU A 263 -9.52 -24.95 1.34
N LYS A 264 -9.82 -24.27 0.22
CA LYS A 264 -9.08 -24.39 -1.03
C LYS A 264 -8.65 -23.04 -1.56
N ASP A 265 -7.48 -23.01 -2.17
CA ASP A 265 -6.98 -21.84 -2.88
C ASP A 265 -7.63 -21.71 -4.29
N SER A 266 -7.25 -20.68 -5.05
CA SER A 266 -7.74 -20.44 -6.41
C SER A 266 -7.33 -21.50 -7.44
N LEU A 267 -6.40 -22.39 -7.08
CA LEU A 267 -5.91 -23.52 -7.90
C LEU A 267 -6.50 -24.87 -7.44
N ASP A 268 -7.51 -24.84 -6.54
CA ASP A 268 -8.16 -26.00 -5.95
C ASP A 268 -7.27 -26.86 -5.02
N ASN A 269 -6.10 -26.31 -4.59
CA ASN A 269 -5.26 -26.98 -3.60
C ASN A 269 -5.84 -26.77 -2.19
N ILE A 270 -5.86 -27.83 -1.40
CA ILE A 270 -6.30 -27.76 0.00
C ILE A 270 -5.20 -27.09 0.82
N PHE A 271 -5.55 -26.02 1.54
CA PHE A 271 -4.66 -25.32 2.47
C PHE A 271 -5.13 -25.37 3.92
N GLY A 272 -6.24 -26.03 4.20
CA GLY A 272 -6.73 -26.22 5.56
C GLY A 272 -8.15 -26.74 5.63
N TYR A 273 -8.66 -26.83 6.88
CA TYR A 273 -10.03 -27.29 7.16
C TYR A 273 -10.64 -26.45 8.26
N ILE A 274 -11.99 -26.41 8.30
CA ILE A 274 -12.76 -25.83 9.39
C ILE A 274 -13.76 -26.86 9.89
N TYR A 275 -13.86 -27.04 11.20
CA TYR A 275 -15.06 -27.59 11.82
C TYR A 275 -15.91 -26.48 12.44
N ILE A 276 -17.22 -26.56 12.21
CA ILE A 276 -18.22 -25.75 12.90
C ILE A 276 -19.05 -26.72 13.72
N VAL A 277 -19.07 -26.54 15.05
CA VAL A 277 -19.67 -27.45 16.02
C VAL A 277 -20.90 -26.77 16.63
N PHE A 278 -22.02 -27.45 16.49
CA PHE A 278 -23.30 -27.05 17.08
C PHE A 278 -23.57 -27.96 18.26
N ASP A 279 -23.72 -27.40 19.47
CA ASP A 279 -24.16 -28.08 20.67
C ASP A 279 -25.68 -27.90 20.77
N ASP A 280 -26.43 -29.01 20.98
CA ASP A 280 -27.92 -29.02 21.05
C ASP A 280 -28.46 -28.45 22.38
#